data_2044a898b9a19a709939ec86e9b37c1c
#
_entry.id   2044a898b9a19a709939ec86e9b37c1c
#
_cell.length_a   1.000
_cell.length_b   1.000
_cell.length_c   1.000
_cell.angle_alpha   90.00
_cell.angle_beta   90.00
_cell.angle_gamma   90.00
#
_symmetry.space_group_name_H-M   'P 1'
#
loop_
_entity.id
_entity.type
_entity.pdbx_description
1 polymer ?
#
loop_
_entity_poly.entity_id
_entity_poly.type
_entity_poly.pdbx_seq_one_letter_code
_entity_poly.pdbx_strand_id
1 'polypeptide(L)'
;MARRKKRLRQVPGATLPTAERLRIAEGYDELTEASAGGVLKKTGAIRVWSALENLYRNRLITHEQYDAGEKLYRDWYLGHVASAQVTMKWSEYISGLGGGEGNLDAAERKAFHAKRYAEANAQLDVLGVRRPVHWLVINDIKPEDVGRRFIGYRGKDKAAASGRTAVAIGLQFLARFYGLIKK
;
A
#
# COMPACT_ATOMS: atom_id res chain seq x y z
N MET A 1 11.13 1.96 43.85
CA MET A 1 10.24 1.32 42.86
C MET A 1 10.58 1.82 41.46
N ALA A 2 11.19 1.00 40.62
CA ALA A 2 11.59 1.39 39.26
C ALA A 2 10.35 1.38 38.33
N ARG A 3 9.99 2.53 37.76
CA ARG A 3 8.95 2.65 36.75
C ARG A 3 9.36 1.84 35.51
N ARG A 4 8.74 0.68 35.28
CA ARG A 4 8.85 -0.06 34.03
C ARG A 4 8.43 0.87 32.86
N LYS A 5 9.41 1.30 32.05
CA LYS A 5 9.14 1.99 30.78
C LYS A 5 8.31 1.04 29.91
N LYS A 6 7.02 1.34 29.70
CA LYS A 6 6.19 0.62 28.72
C LYS A 6 6.89 0.71 27.37
N ARG A 7 7.32 -0.44 26.83
CA ARG A 7 7.80 -0.51 25.45
C ARG A 7 6.63 -0.10 24.55
N LEU A 8 6.79 0.99 23.83
CA LEU A 8 5.87 1.42 22.78
C LEU A 8 5.69 0.24 21.82
N ARG A 9 4.45 -0.19 21.58
CA ARG A 9 4.14 -1.12 20.49
C ARG A 9 4.58 -0.42 19.20
N GLN A 10 5.57 -0.99 18.51
CA GLN A 10 5.98 -0.49 17.21
C GLN A 10 4.81 -0.69 16.23
N VAL A 11 4.19 0.39 15.81
CA VAL A 11 3.26 0.37 14.70
C VAL A 11 4.09 0.10 13.43
N PRO A 12 3.73 -0.89 12.59
CA PRO A 12 4.45 -1.14 11.35
C PRO A 12 4.58 0.15 10.53
N GLY A 13 5.80 0.47 10.11
CA GLY A 13 6.10 1.71 9.40
C GLY A 13 6.30 2.96 10.27
N ALA A 14 6.04 2.89 11.59
CA ALA A 14 6.30 4.01 12.50
C ALA A 14 7.77 4.12 12.86
N THR A 15 8.33 5.30 12.70
CA THR A 15 9.73 5.60 13.07
C THR A 15 9.82 6.98 13.71
N LEU A 16 10.84 7.17 14.54
CA LEU A 16 11.13 8.49 15.04
C LEU A 16 11.52 9.42 13.88
N PRO A 17 11.01 10.66 13.85
CA PRO A 17 11.32 11.59 12.80
C PRO A 17 12.80 11.99 12.85
N THR A 18 13.53 11.74 11.78
CA THR A 18 14.85 12.33 11.53
C THR A 18 14.70 13.43 10.49
N ALA A 19 15.55 14.46 10.56
CA ALA A 19 15.49 15.57 9.62
C ALA A 19 15.62 15.10 8.14
N GLU A 20 16.38 14.04 7.91
CA GLU A 20 16.56 13.44 6.59
C GLU A 20 15.29 12.75 6.10
N ARG A 21 14.63 11.97 6.96
CA ARG A 21 13.37 11.30 6.63
C ARG A 21 12.25 12.29 6.34
N LEU A 22 12.16 13.38 7.09
CA LEU A 22 11.19 14.44 6.85
C LEU A 22 11.43 15.15 5.51
N ARG A 23 12.70 15.27 5.07
CA ARG A 23 13.04 15.86 3.76
C ARG A 23 12.68 14.96 2.58
N ILE A 24 12.78 13.65 2.76
CA ILE A 24 12.53 12.66 1.70
C ILE A 24 11.04 12.32 1.61
N ALA A 25 10.31 12.39 2.73
CA ALA A 25 8.89 12.08 2.80
C ALA A 25 8.05 13.09 1.99
N GLU A 26 7.20 12.59 1.11
CA GLU A 26 6.20 13.41 0.42
C GLU A 26 5.02 13.77 1.33
N GLY A 27 4.83 12.99 2.40
CA GLY A 27 3.85 13.23 3.44
C GLY A 27 4.00 12.24 4.58
N TYR A 28 3.49 12.58 5.74
CA TYR A 28 3.53 11.74 6.94
C TYR A 28 2.39 12.06 7.89
N ASP A 29 2.02 11.08 8.72
CA ASP A 29 1.13 11.26 9.85
C ASP A 29 1.93 11.22 11.16
N GLU A 30 1.65 12.16 12.06
CA GLU A 30 2.10 12.06 13.44
C GLU A 30 1.24 11.03 14.18
N LEU A 31 1.88 10.05 14.80
CA LEU A 31 1.16 9.04 15.55
C LEU A 31 0.81 9.53 16.95
N THR A 32 -0.42 9.29 17.33
CA THR A 32 -0.96 9.61 18.65
C THR A 32 -1.34 8.33 19.40
N GLU A 33 -1.14 8.31 20.71
CA GLU A 33 -1.64 7.24 21.58
C GLU A 33 -2.73 7.78 22.51
N ALA A 34 -3.80 6.98 22.69
CA ALA A 34 -4.80 7.27 23.71
C ALA A 34 -4.19 7.08 25.11
N SER A 35 -4.21 8.12 25.91
CA SER A 35 -3.84 8.02 27.33
C SER A 35 -5.04 7.46 28.13
N ALA A 36 -4.77 6.98 29.34
CA ALA A 36 -5.78 6.39 30.24
C ALA A 36 -7.01 7.29 30.53
N GLY A 37 -6.97 8.57 30.15
CA GLY A 37 -8.07 9.53 30.27
C GLY A 37 -8.73 9.88 28.92
N GLY A 38 -8.51 9.11 27.83
CA GLY A 38 -9.09 9.40 26.53
C GLY A 38 -8.42 10.56 25.76
N VAL A 39 -7.40 11.19 26.32
CA VAL A 39 -6.68 12.29 25.67
C VAL A 39 -5.63 11.70 24.72
N LEU A 40 -5.67 12.11 23.46
CA LEU A 40 -4.67 11.73 22.47
C LEU A 40 -3.35 12.49 22.73
N LYS A 41 -2.27 11.76 22.97
CA LYS A 41 -0.91 12.32 23.11
C LYS A 41 -0.08 11.99 21.90
N LYS A 42 0.62 12.99 21.34
CA LYS A 42 1.61 12.78 20.28
C LYS A 42 2.77 11.92 20.79
N THR A 43 3.07 10.85 20.07
CA THR A 43 4.15 9.91 20.43
C THR A 43 5.53 10.38 19.96
N GLY A 44 5.58 11.41 19.10
CA GLY A 44 6.78 11.82 18.37
C GLY A 44 7.21 10.85 17.27
N ALA A 45 6.49 9.75 17.06
CA ALA A 45 6.72 8.86 15.94
C ALA A 45 5.92 9.34 14.72
N ILE A 46 6.45 9.08 13.52
CA ILE A 46 5.79 9.39 12.25
C ILE A 46 5.58 8.11 11.43
N ARG A 47 4.50 8.11 10.62
CA ARG A 47 4.28 7.15 9.55
C ARG A 47 4.39 7.88 8.22
N VAL A 48 5.39 7.54 7.43
CA VAL A 48 5.55 8.09 6.07
C VAL A 48 4.49 7.48 5.15
N TRP A 49 3.86 8.30 4.34
CA TRP A 49 2.89 7.85 3.35
C TRP A 49 3.59 7.10 2.22
N SER A 50 2.98 6.02 1.75
CA SER A 50 3.40 5.36 0.52
C SER A 50 3.08 6.23 -0.70
N ALA A 51 3.72 5.96 -1.84
CA ALA A 51 3.42 6.65 -3.09
C ALA A 51 1.94 6.51 -3.49
N LEU A 52 1.34 5.35 -3.23
CA LEU A 52 -0.08 5.10 -3.45
C LEU A 52 -0.96 5.96 -2.53
N GLU A 53 -0.65 5.97 -1.22
CA GLU A 53 -1.38 6.76 -0.23
C GLU A 53 -1.27 8.27 -0.52
N ASN A 54 -0.10 8.72 -0.97
CA ASN A 54 0.12 10.11 -1.37
C ASN A 54 -0.77 10.52 -2.55
N LEU A 55 -0.92 9.65 -3.57
CA LEU A 55 -1.86 9.89 -4.66
C LEU A 55 -3.30 10.02 -4.18
N TYR A 56 -3.73 9.16 -3.28
CA TYR A 56 -5.08 9.17 -2.72
C TYR A 56 -5.34 10.44 -1.88
N ARG A 57 -4.45 10.81 -0.97
CA ARG A 57 -4.58 11.99 -0.12
C ARG A 57 -4.59 13.30 -0.92
N ASN A 58 -3.85 13.34 -2.03
CA ASN A 58 -3.87 14.45 -2.96
C ASN A 58 -5.06 14.41 -3.95
N ARG A 59 -6.01 13.47 -3.78
CA ARG A 59 -7.21 13.31 -4.62
C ARG A 59 -6.89 13.08 -6.11
N LEU A 60 -5.75 12.47 -6.40
CA LEU A 60 -5.31 12.13 -7.75
C LEU A 60 -5.83 10.77 -8.21
N ILE A 61 -6.28 9.95 -7.28
CA ILE A 61 -6.97 8.67 -7.50
C ILE A 61 -8.21 8.59 -6.60
N THR A 62 -9.18 7.75 -6.99
CA THR A 62 -10.39 7.52 -6.19
C THR A 62 -10.13 6.54 -5.05
N HIS A 63 -11.09 6.41 -4.12
CA HIS A 63 -11.02 5.44 -3.03
C HIS A 63 -10.95 4.00 -3.55
N GLU A 64 -11.75 3.68 -4.56
CA GLU A 64 -11.79 2.35 -5.17
C GLU A 64 -10.46 2.00 -5.87
N GLN A 65 -9.81 3.00 -6.48
CA GLN A 65 -8.48 2.83 -7.07
C GLN A 65 -7.41 2.61 -5.99
N TYR A 66 -7.50 3.32 -4.88
CA TYR A 66 -6.63 3.14 -3.73
C TYR A 66 -6.79 1.72 -3.15
N ASP A 67 -8.02 1.30 -2.87
CA ASP A 67 -8.32 -0.03 -2.35
C ASP A 67 -7.86 -1.15 -3.29
N ALA A 68 -7.97 -0.93 -4.60
CA ALA A 68 -7.47 -1.87 -5.60
C ALA A 68 -5.94 -2.03 -5.53
N GLY A 69 -5.22 -0.93 -5.33
CA GLY A 69 -3.78 -0.95 -5.12
C GLY A 69 -3.38 -1.69 -3.84
N GLU A 70 -4.07 -1.42 -2.72
CA GLU A 70 -3.86 -2.12 -1.45
C GLU A 70 -4.13 -3.63 -1.58
N LYS A 71 -5.19 -4.03 -2.31
CA LYS A 71 -5.48 -5.45 -2.57
C LYS A 71 -4.40 -6.11 -3.43
N LEU A 72 -3.89 -5.44 -4.45
CA LEU A 72 -2.78 -5.94 -5.27
C LEU A 72 -1.51 -6.13 -4.43
N TYR A 73 -1.17 -5.14 -3.60
CA TYR A 73 -0.04 -5.22 -2.68
C TYR A 73 -0.19 -6.40 -1.70
N ARG A 74 -1.38 -6.55 -1.11
CA ARG A 74 -1.69 -7.65 -0.20
C ARG A 74 -1.53 -9.01 -0.89
N ASP A 75 -2.11 -9.18 -2.08
CA ASP A 75 -2.04 -10.43 -2.83
C ASP A 75 -0.60 -10.79 -3.21
N TRP A 76 0.20 -9.78 -3.59
CA TRP A 76 1.64 -9.97 -3.82
C TRP A 76 2.36 -10.38 -2.54
N TYR A 77 2.16 -9.66 -1.43
CA TYR A 77 2.87 -9.90 -0.18
C TYR A 77 2.54 -11.27 0.40
N LEU A 78 1.25 -11.60 0.52
CA LEU A 78 0.79 -12.87 1.09
C LEU A 78 1.10 -14.07 0.16
N GLY A 79 1.06 -13.86 -1.15
CA GLY A 79 1.35 -14.90 -2.12
C GLY A 79 2.83 -15.22 -2.29
N HIS A 80 3.73 -14.25 -2.11
CA HIS A 80 5.14 -14.39 -2.49
C HIS A 80 6.13 -14.12 -1.37
N VAL A 81 5.87 -13.14 -0.50
CA VAL A 81 6.83 -12.65 0.49
C VAL A 81 6.60 -13.25 1.87
N ALA A 82 5.34 -13.30 2.31
CA ALA A 82 5.01 -13.73 3.66
C ALA A 82 5.37 -15.21 3.89
N SER A 83 6.03 -15.50 5.01
CA SER A 83 6.13 -16.87 5.52
C SER A 83 4.77 -17.32 6.06
N ALA A 84 4.54 -18.64 6.15
CA ALA A 84 3.29 -19.21 6.67
C ALA A 84 2.89 -18.65 8.05
N GLN A 85 3.86 -18.38 8.92
CA GLN A 85 3.63 -17.81 10.26
C GLN A 85 3.15 -16.34 10.23
N VAL A 86 3.63 -15.56 9.26
CA VAL A 86 3.23 -14.15 9.11
C VAL A 86 1.82 -14.04 8.55
N THR A 87 1.42 -14.98 7.69
CA THR A 87 0.09 -15.03 7.07
C THR A 87 -1.02 -15.16 8.12
N MET A 88 -0.80 -15.91 9.20
CA MET A 88 -1.78 -16.03 10.29
C MET A 88 -2.02 -14.72 11.05
N LYS A 89 -0.98 -13.94 11.33
CA LYS A 89 -1.11 -12.67 12.09
C LYS A 89 -1.73 -11.54 11.27
N TRP A 90 -1.52 -11.52 9.98
CA TRP A 90 -2.10 -10.51 9.08
C TRP A 90 -3.58 -10.75 8.81
N SER A 91 -4.05 -12.01 8.81
CA SER A 91 -5.47 -12.33 8.63
C SER A 91 -6.34 -11.78 9.77
N GLU A 92 -5.82 -11.75 10.99
CA GLU A 92 -6.50 -11.16 12.15
C GLU A 92 -6.63 -9.63 12.05
N TYR A 93 -5.65 -8.97 11.43
CA TYR A 93 -5.65 -7.52 11.27
C TYR A 93 -6.54 -7.04 10.11
N ILE A 94 -6.74 -7.87 9.08
CA ILE A 94 -7.47 -7.53 7.84
C ILE A 94 -8.87 -8.16 7.81
N SER A 95 -9.29 -8.90 8.84
CA SER A 95 -10.60 -9.57 8.89
C SER A 95 -11.83 -8.64 8.73
N GLY A 96 -11.61 -7.32 8.65
CA GLY A 96 -12.64 -6.35 8.31
C GLY A 96 -12.91 -6.16 6.81
N LEU A 97 -12.05 -6.68 5.92
CA LEU A 97 -12.16 -6.53 4.45
C LEU A 97 -12.67 -7.82 3.79
N GLY A 98 -13.86 -8.24 4.15
CA GLY A 98 -14.63 -9.40 3.74
C GLY A 98 -14.24 -10.12 2.44
N GLY A 99 -14.13 -11.43 2.53
CA GLY A 99 -14.11 -12.32 1.38
C GLY A 99 -13.45 -13.67 1.63
N GLY A 100 -14.23 -14.71 1.97
CA GLY A 100 -13.95 -16.11 1.65
C GLY A 100 -12.70 -16.81 2.23
N GLU A 101 -11.89 -16.17 3.04
CA GLU A 101 -10.59 -16.69 3.49
C GLU A 101 -10.67 -17.46 4.83
N GLY A 102 -11.83 -17.50 5.47
CA GLY A 102 -11.97 -17.89 6.88
C GLY A 102 -11.60 -19.35 7.24
N ASN A 103 -11.55 -20.28 6.27
CA ASN A 103 -11.33 -21.71 6.51
C ASN A 103 -10.14 -22.32 5.75
N LEU A 104 -9.32 -21.51 5.04
CA LEU A 104 -8.17 -22.03 4.32
C LEU A 104 -6.97 -22.21 5.25
N ASP A 105 -6.19 -23.27 5.05
CA ASP A 105 -4.91 -23.41 5.72
C ASP A 105 -3.87 -22.38 5.19
N ALA A 106 -2.70 -22.29 5.82
CA ALA A 106 -1.69 -21.29 5.45
C ALA A 106 -1.13 -21.49 4.02
N ALA A 107 -1.05 -22.71 3.54
CA ALA A 107 -0.56 -23.04 2.20
C ALA A 107 -1.64 -22.70 1.15
N GLU A 108 -2.89 -23.03 1.43
CA GLU A 108 -4.02 -22.70 0.57
C GLU A 108 -4.23 -21.19 0.46
N ARG A 109 -4.11 -20.43 1.56
CA ARG A 109 -4.15 -18.96 1.52
C ARG A 109 -3.04 -18.38 0.65
N LYS A 110 -1.83 -18.88 0.81
CA LYS A 110 -0.70 -18.44 -0.01
C LYS A 110 -0.95 -18.72 -1.49
N ALA A 111 -1.44 -19.91 -1.84
CA ALA A 111 -1.78 -20.29 -3.21
C ALA A 111 -2.92 -19.42 -3.76
N PHE A 112 -3.95 -19.14 -2.96
CA PHE A 112 -5.05 -18.26 -3.32
C PHE A 112 -4.57 -16.84 -3.67
N HIS A 113 -3.76 -16.22 -2.82
CA HIS A 113 -3.22 -14.89 -3.07
C HIS A 113 -2.26 -14.87 -4.27
N ALA A 114 -1.41 -15.88 -4.42
CA ALA A 114 -0.51 -16.00 -5.58
C ALA A 114 -1.30 -16.10 -6.89
N LYS A 115 -2.38 -16.89 -6.91
CA LYS A 115 -3.28 -17.01 -8.08
C LYS A 115 -3.95 -15.68 -8.40
N ARG A 116 -4.56 -15.02 -7.41
CA ARG A 116 -5.20 -13.70 -7.61
C ARG A 116 -4.24 -12.66 -8.12
N TYR A 117 -3.03 -12.62 -7.58
CA TYR A 117 -1.97 -11.73 -8.05
C TYR A 117 -1.60 -12.00 -9.51
N ALA A 118 -1.48 -13.27 -9.90
CA ALA A 118 -1.21 -13.65 -11.29
C ALA A 118 -2.35 -13.22 -12.24
N GLU A 119 -3.61 -13.42 -11.84
CA GLU A 119 -4.79 -13.00 -12.61
C GLU A 119 -4.85 -11.46 -12.73
N ALA A 120 -4.61 -10.72 -11.64
CA ALA A 120 -4.55 -9.26 -11.67
C ALA A 120 -3.45 -8.76 -12.62
N ASN A 121 -2.28 -9.39 -12.60
CA ASN A 121 -1.19 -9.05 -13.50
C ASN A 121 -1.53 -9.32 -14.98
N ALA A 122 -2.22 -10.41 -15.29
CA ALA A 122 -2.66 -10.69 -16.65
C ALA A 122 -3.56 -9.57 -17.19
N GLN A 123 -4.45 -9.00 -16.36
CA GLN A 123 -5.28 -7.85 -16.74
C GLN A 123 -4.41 -6.61 -17.02
N LEU A 124 -3.41 -6.35 -16.18
CA LEU A 124 -2.52 -5.21 -16.36
C LEU A 124 -1.58 -5.36 -17.58
N ASP A 125 -1.19 -6.59 -17.90
CA ASP A 125 -0.35 -6.89 -19.08
C ASP A 125 -1.10 -6.61 -20.38
N VAL A 126 -2.39 -6.97 -20.47
CA VAL A 126 -3.24 -6.64 -21.63
C VAL A 126 -3.26 -5.14 -21.92
N LEU A 127 -3.19 -4.32 -20.88
CA LEU A 127 -3.17 -2.86 -20.98
C LEU A 127 -1.77 -2.26 -21.14
N GLY A 128 -0.73 -3.07 -21.01
CA GLY A 128 0.66 -2.60 -21.02
C GLY A 128 1.06 -1.74 -19.82
N VAL A 129 0.25 -1.71 -18.75
CA VAL A 129 0.47 -0.84 -17.58
C VAL A 129 0.93 -1.59 -16.33
N ARG A 130 1.24 -2.89 -16.43
CA ARG A 130 1.72 -3.68 -15.30
C ARG A 130 2.95 -3.07 -14.65
N ARG A 131 3.98 -2.72 -15.44
CA ARG A 131 5.22 -2.15 -14.91
C ARG A 131 5.00 -0.86 -14.11
N PRO A 132 4.33 0.18 -14.63
CA PRO A 132 4.07 1.40 -13.86
C PRO A 132 3.27 1.16 -12.58
N VAL A 133 2.27 0.27 -12.58
CA VAL A 133 1.51 -0.07 -11.38
C VAL A 133 2.41 -0.77 -10.35
N HIS A 134 3.22 -1.74 -10.75
CA HIS A 134 4.14 -2.43 -9.85
C HIS A 134 5.18 -1.49 -9.25
N TRP A 135 5.77 -0.61 -10.06
CA TRP A 135 6.77 0.34 -9.57
C TRP A 135 6.18 1.24 -8.47
N LEU A 136 4.95 1.69 -8.63
CA LEU A 136 4.33 2.55 -7.64
C LEU A 136 3.79 1.77 -6.44
N VAL A 137 3.03 0.70 -6.66
CA VAL A 137 2.30 -0.01 -5.60
C VAL A 137 3.20 -0.93 -4.80
N ILE A 138 4.09 -1.69 -5.48
CA ILE A 138 4.92 -2.71 -4.82
C ILE A 138 6.27 -2.15 -4.41
N ASN A 139 6.88 -1.35 -5.28
CA ASN A 139 8.23 -0.83 -5.06
C ASN A 139 8.23 0.58 -4.45
N ASP A 140 7.06 1.14 -4.19
CA ASP A 140 6.88 2.48 -3.59
C ASP A 140 7.63 3.60 -4.34
N ILE A 141 7.70 3.49 -5.67
CA ILE A 141 8.40 4.48 -6.52
C ILE A 141 7.47 5.65 -6.81
N LYS A 142 8.01 6.87 -6.71
CA LYS A 142 7.27 8.11 -6.97
C LYS A 142 6.74 8.18 -8.41
N PRO A 143 5.55 8.79 -8.62
CA PRO A 143 4.95 8.92 -9.96
C PRO A 143 5.87 9.56 -11.01
N GLU A 144 6.72 10.49 -10.60
CA GLU A 144 7.72 11.13 -11.46
C GLU A 144 8.70 10.09 -12.03
N ASP A 145 9.26 9.26 -11.16
CA ASP A 145 10.23 8.23 -11.56
C ASP A 145 9.58 7.11 -12.35
N VAL A 146 8.32 6.79 -12.03
CA VAL A 146 7.50 5.87 -12.84
C VAL A 146 7.37 6.40 -14.27
N GLY A 147 7.01 7.66 -14.45
CA GLY A 147 6.84 8.27 -15.77
C GLY A 147 8.15 8.38 -16.54
N ARG A 148 9.27 8.70 -15.87
CA ARG A 148 10.61 8.69 -16.48
C ARG A 148 10.99 7.31 -17.01
N ARG A 149 10.74 6.26 -16.25
CA ARG A 149 11.07 4.87 -16.62
C ARG A 149 10.14 4.32 -17.69
N PHE A 150 8.85 4.70 -17.66
CA PHE A 150 7.83 4.14 -18.54
C PHE A 150 7.82 4.79 -19.92
N ILE A 151 7.92 6.14 -20.00
CA ILE A 151 7.78 6.90 -21.25
C ILE A 151 9.08 7.62 -21.65
N GLY A 152 10.03 7.77 -20.70
CA GLY A 152 11.32 8.42 -20.98
C GLY A 152 11.27 9.96 -20.92
N TYR A 153 10.23 10.57 -20.36
CA TYR A 153 10.16 12.03 -20.22
C TYR A 153 11.26 12.56 -19.30
N ARG A 154 11.99 13.59 -19.77
CA ARG A 154 13.04 14.27 -18.98
C ARG A 154 12.45 15.34 -18.04
N GLY A 155 11.38 16.02 -18.44
CA GLY A 155 10.74 17.07 -17.65
C GLY A 155 9.96 16.50 -16.47
N LYS A 156 10.21 17.03 -15.26
CA LYS A 156 9.62 16.54 -14.00
C LYS A 156 8.10 16.47 -14.05
N ASP A 157 7.44 17.56 -14.43
CA ASP A 157 5.98 17.66 -14.42
C ASP A 157 5.33 16.73 -15.44
N LYS A 158 5.89 16.62 -16.65
CA LYS A 158 5.42 15.72 -17.69
C LYS A 158 5.61 14.26 -17.28
N ALA A 159 6.75 13.92 -16.67
CA ALA A 159 7.00 12.60 -16.15
C ALA A 159 6.01 12.25 -15.02
N ALA A 160 5.82 13.15 -14.05
CA ALA A 160 4.86 12.93 -12.96
C ALA A 160 3.42 12.77 -13.48
N ALA A 161 3.00 13.60 -14.45
CA ALA A 161 1.66 13.48 -15.05
C ALA A 161 1.48 12.15 -15.76
N SER A 162 2.43 11.74 -16.62
CA SER A 162 2.34 10.48 -17.35
C SER A 162 2.39 9.25 -16.43
N GLY A 163 3.24 9.27 -15.40
CA GLY A 163 3.31 8.22 -14.40
C GLY A 163 1.99 8.06 -13.64
N ARG A 164 1.39 9.17 -13.20
CA ARG A 164 0.08 9.18 -12.54
C ARG A 164 -1.01 8.62 -13.44
N THR A 165 -1.07 9.06 -14.71
CA THR A 165 -2.08 8.60 -15.67
C THR A 165 -1.97 7.10 -15.91
N ALA A 166 -0.77 6.59 -16.17
CA ALA A 166 -0.55 5.15 -16.40
C ALA A 166 -0.97 4.32 -15.19
N VAL A 167 -0.61 4.76 -13.98
CA VAL A 167 -1.00 4.08 -12.74
C VAL A 167 -2.51 4.17 -12.51
N ALA A 168 -3.12 5.35 -12.67
CA ALA A 168 -4.57 5.52 -12.46
C ALA A 168 -5.40 4.64 -13.41
N ILE A 169 -4.99 4.50 -14.67
CA ILE A 169 -5.62 3.58 -15.63
C ILE A 169 -5.53 2.14 -15.10
N GLY A 170 -4.34 1.68 -14.72
CA GLY A 170 -4.15 0.33 -14.20
C GLY A 170 -4.97 0.06 -12.93
N LEU A 171 -4.97 1.00 -11.98
CA LEU A 171 -5.76 0.90 -10.75
C LEU A 171 -7.28 0.89 -11.03
N GLN A 172 -7.76 1.62 -12.05
CA GLN A 172 -9.16 1.59 -12.46
C GLN A 172 -9.58 0.20 -12.94
N PHE A 173 -8.72 -0.46 -13.73
CA PHE A 173 -8.99 -1.84 -14.18
C PHE A 173 -8.91 -2.83 -13.03
N LEU A 174 -7.96 -2.68 -12.14
CA LEU A 174 -7.88 -3.49 -10.92
C LEU A 174 -9.12 -3.30 -10.02
N ALA A 175 -9.64 -2.09 -9.91
CA ALA A 175 -10.85 -1.83 -9.14
C ALA A 175 -12.06 -2.59 -9.70
N ARG A 176 -12.16 -2.72 -11.03
CA ARG A 176 -13.17 -3.56 -11.68
C ARG A 176 -12.90 -5.05 -11.45
N PHE A 177 -11.65 -5.49 -11.61
CA PHE A 177 -11.25 -6.87 -11.37
C PHE A 177 -11.56 -7.33 -9.94
N TYR A 178 -11.30 -6.49 -8.96
CA TYR A 178 -11.60 -6.76 -7.55
C TYR A 178 -13.06 -6.51 -7.15
N GLY A 179 -13.93 -6.12 -8.07
CA GLY A 179 -15.34 -5.86 -7.82
C GLY A 179 -15.64 -4.64 -6.94
N LEU A 180 -14.72 -3.68 -6.88
CA LEU A 180 -14.87 -2.43 -6.11
C LEU A 180 -15.75 -1.41 -6.83
N ILE A 181 -15.86 -1.52 -8.16
CA ILE A 181 -16.70 -0.68 -9.01
C ILE A 181 -17.71 -1.59 -9.71
N LYS A 182 -18.99 -1.25 -9.60
CA LYS A 182 -20.06 -1.92 -10.36
C LYS A 182 -19.88 -1.64 -11.86
N LYS A 183 -20.17 -2.65 -12.67
CA LYS A 183 -20.18 -2.54 -14.14
C LYS A 183 -21.26 -1.56 -14.61
#